data_b3be37fa6a037668f6e71401cb56246f
#
_entry.id   b3be37fa6a037668f6e71401cb56246f
#
_cell.length_a   1.000
_cell.length_b   1.000
_cell.length_c   1.000
_cell.angle_alpha   90.00
_cell.angle_beta   90.00
_cell.angle_gamma   90.00
#
_symmetry.space_group_name_H-M   'P 1'
#
loop_
_entity.id
_entity.type
_entity.pdbx_description
1 polymer ?
#
loop_
_entity_poly.entity_id
_entity_poly.type
_entity_poly.pdbx_seq_one_letter_code
_entity_poly.pdbx_strand_id
1 'polypeptide(L)'
;MNLIVSRRMIGILGALLTSTLMPACGLRSTNPSTETLTLYQDAPKMKLLDLGEPGNSPGDVYHFFAPLHSSPSGPVIGEVFGSKTLVKLATDANPNLEQRTTLLSFTFSDRQDQIIALGVADYSPTAGEFNSSQPRARAILGGTGRYMGARGQLTSTRNADGSYTQVFTLLR
;
A
#
# COMPACT_ATOMS: atom_id res chain seq x y z
N MET A 1 -87.89 32.61 -27.53
CA MET A 1 -86.98 32.52 -26.36
C MET A 1 -85.65 32.06 -26.88
N ASN A 2 -84.79 33.03 -27.19
CA ASN A 2 -83.54 32.81 -27.96
C ASN A 2 -82.40 32.77 -27.01
N LEU A 3 -81.62 31.66 -26.97
CA LEU A 3 -80.33 31.59 -26.30
C LEU A 3 -79.21 31.74 -27.30
N ILE A 4 -78.44 32.78 -27.18
CA ILE A 4 -77.25 33.11 -27.94
C ILE A 4 -76.09 32.35 -27.28
N VAL A 5 -75.41 31.42 -28.01
CA VAL A 5 -74.18 30.73 -27.56
C VAL A 5 -73.02 31.45 -28.18
N SER A 6 -72.22 32.09 -27.35
CA SER A 6 -70.94 32.74 -27.68
C SER A 6 -69.83 31.70 -27.75
N ARG A 7 -69.18 31.59 -28.91
CA ARG A 7 -67.96 30.77 -29.12
C ARG A 7 -66.76 31.60 -28.64
N ARG A 8 -66.05 31.12 -27.63
CA ARG A 8 -64.70 31.62 -27.27
C ARG A 8 -63.65 30.78 -28.01
N MET A 9 -62.85 31.42 -28.82
CA MET A 9 -61.61 30.89 -29.41
C MET A 9 -60.57 30.74 -28.30
N ILE A 10 -60.07 29.52 -28.13
CA ILE A 10 -58.90 29.23 -27.26
C ILE A 10 -57.67 29.19 -28.17
N GLY A 11 -56.80 30.19 -28.04
CA GLY A 11 -55.52 30.21 -28.69
C GLY A 11 -54.56 29.21 -28.00
N ILE A 12 -54.05 28.27 -28.80
CA ILE A 12 -53.01 27.33 -28.36
C ILE A 12 -51.66 28.04 -28.44
N LEU A 13 -51.07 28.35 -27.31
CA LEU A 13 -49.69 28.88 -27.19
C LEU A 13 -48.74 27.67 -27.25
N GLY A 14 -48.09 27.45 -28.38
CA GLY A 14 -47.06 26.42 -28.50
C GLY A 14 -45.80 26.80 -27.75
N ALA A 15 -45.48 26.10 -26.68
CA ALA A 15 -44.20 26.20 -26.01
C ALA A 15 -43.13 25.37 -26.76
N LEU A 16 -42.18 26.05 -27.41
CA LEU A 16 -40.98 25.40 -27.94
C LEU A 16 -40.09 24.99 -26.75
N LEU A 17 -40.03 23.69 -26.48
CA LEU A 17 -38.98 23.12 -25.61
C LEU A 17 -37.68 23.05 -26.41
N THR A 18 -36.77 23.95 -26.17
CA THR A 18 -35.35 23.84 -26.59
C THR A 18 -34.64 22.85 -25.68
N SER A 19 -34.46 21.62 -26.10
CA SER A 19 -33.60 20.64 -25.43
C SER A 19 -32.14 21.00 -25.64
N THR A 20 -31.50 21.63 -24.61
CA THR A 20 -30.05 21.82 -24.57
C THR A 20 -29.38 20.46 -24.35
N LEU A 21 -28.82 19.88 -25.40
CA LEU A 21 -27.86 18.75 -25.27
C LEU A 21 -26.64 19.24 -24.50
N MET A 22 -26.56 18.87 -23.22
CA MET A 22 -25.30 18.98 -22.49
C MET A 22 -24.31 17.96 -23.09
N PRO A 23 -23.07 18.38 -23.45
CA PRO A 23 -22.05 17.44 -23.83
C PRO A 23 -21.73 16.57 -22.62
N ALA A 24 -21.96 15.26 -22.75
CA ALA A 24 -21.50 14.28 -21.77
C ALA A 24 -19.99 14.41 -21.68
N CYS A 25 -19.50 14.94 -20.55
CA CYS A 25 -18.07 14.95 -20.22
C CYS A 25 -17.66 13.48 -20.09
N GLY A 26 -17.13 12.92 -21.16
CA GLY A 26 -16.63 11.54 -21.17
C GLY A 26 -15.48 11.44 -20.15
N LEU A 27 -15.76 10.85 -18.99
CA LEU A 27 -14.73 10.40 -18.07
C LEU A 27 -13.84 9.41 -18.83
N ARG A 28 -12.73 9.89 -19.37
CA ARG A 28 -11.66 9.03 -19.86
C ARG A 28 -11.18 8.24 -18.65
N SER A 29 -11.56 6.98 -18.57
CA SER A 29 -10.92 6.02 -17.67
C SER A 29 -9.49 5.81 -18.18
N THR A 30 -8.58 6.63 -17.73
CA THR A 30 -7.16 6.36 -17.89
C THR A 30 -6.82 5.29 -16.84
N ASN A 31 -6.66 4.05 -17.26
CA ASN A 31 -6.06 3.05 -16.38
C ASN A 31 -4.71 3.62 -15.91
N PRO A 32 -4.47 3.72 -14.59
CA PRO A 32 -3.22 4.24 -14.10
C PRO A 32 -2.08 3.36 -14.63
N SER A 33 -1.06 3.98 -15.21
CA SER A 33 0.15 3.26 -15.58
C SER A 33 0.89 2.86 -14.30
N THR A 34 1.61 1.73 -14.36
CA THR A 34 2.42 1.26 -13.24
C THR A 34 3.88 1.23 -13.61
N GLU A 35 4.73 1.56 -12.65
CA GLU A 35 6.18 1.38 -12.72
C GLU A 35 6.60 0.33 -11.71
N THR A 36 7.52 -0.56 -12.09
CA THR A 36 8.07 -1.58 -11.18
C THR A 36 9.52 -1.23 -10.84
N LEU A 37 9.81 -1.20 -9.54
CA LEU A 37 11.16 -1.07 -9.00
C LEU A 37 11.47 -2.32 -8.18
N THR A 38 12.58 -3.01 -8.48
CA THR A 38 13.05 -4.16 -7.70
C THR A 38 14.32 -3.80 -6.96
N LEU A 39 14.36 -4.08 -5.68
CA LEU A 39 15.52 -3.91 -4.80
C LEU A 39 15.84 -5.21 -4.08
N TYR A 40 17.11 -5.38 -3.75
CA TYR A 40 17.62 -6.50 -2.98
C TYR A 40 18.11 -5.98 -1.64
N GLN A 41 17.65 -6.62 -0.57
CA GLN A 41 17.94 -6.24 0.80
C GLN A 41 18.74 -7.35 1.45
N ASP A 42 19.81 -7.02 2.14
CA ASP A 42 20.57 -7.96 2.96
C ASP A 42 19.70 -8.52 4.10
N ALA A 43 20.13 -9.63 4.70
CA ALA A 43 19.54 -10.14 5.91
C ALA A 43 19.52 -9.04 6.99
N PRO A 44 18.36 -8.72 7.60
CA PRO A 44 18.26 -7.59 8.49
C PRO A 44 18.95 -7.84 9.83
N LYS A 45 19.60 -6.82 10.38
CA LYS A 45 20.04 -6.79 11.78
C LYS A 45 18.84 -6.37 12.64
N MET A 46 18.38 -7.29 13.49
CA MET A 46 17.18 -7.08 14.30
C MET A 46 17.49 -6.96 15.78
N LYS A 47 16.72 -6.14 16.49
CA LYS A 47 16.71 -6.03 17.95
C LYS A 47 15.26 -6.10 18.43
N LEU A 48 14.98 -7.04 19.35
CA LEU A 48 13.70 -7.12 20.03
C LEU A 48 13.68 -6.10 21.19
N LEU A 49 12.60 -5.37 21.27
CA LEU A 49 12.13 -4.66 22.45
C LEU A 49 10.94 -5.44 23.01
N ASP A 50 11.20 -6.16 24.10
CA ASP A 50 10.20 -6.94 24.85
C ASP A 50 9.46 -5.97 25.78
N LEU A 51 8.15 -5.84 25.59
CA LEU A 51 7.29 -4.89 26.31
C LEU A 51 6.11 -5.66 26.95
N GLY A 52 5.87 -5.40 28.21
CA GLY A 52 4.78 -6.04 28.95
C GLY A 52 5.23 -7.31 29.67
N GLU A 53 4.48 -8.39 29.52
CA GLU A 53 4.81 -9.69 30.14
C GLU A 53 6.00 -10.34 29.44
N PRO A 54 6.89 -11.04 30.18
CA PRO A 54 8.03 -11.72 29.60
C PRO A 54 7.66 -12.71 28.49
N GLY A 55 8.36 -12.66 27.37
CA GLY A 55 8.08 -13.46 26.19
C GLY A 55 7.17 -12.73 25.19
N ASN A 56 6.71 -13.42 24.16
CA ASN A 56 5.91 -12.79 23.13
C ASN A 56 4.60 -12.23 23.68
N SER A 57 4.43 -10.91 23.63
CA SER A 57 3.21 -10.22 24.06
C SER A 57 2.82 -9.13 23.04
N PRO A 58 1.51 -8.80 22.92
CA PRO A 58 1.09 -7.69 22.05
C PRO A 58 1.76 -6.39 22.48
N GLY A 59 2.36 -5.70 21.51
CA GLY A 59 3.15 -4.50 21.76
C GLY A 59 4.66 -4.71 21.59
N ASP A 60 5.17 -5.93 21.64
CA ASP A 60 6.58 -6.22 21.37
C ASP A 60 7.01 -5.76 20.00
N VAL A 61 8.18 -5.18 19.89
CA VAL A 61 8.67 -4.59 18.65
C VAL A 61 10.04 -5.15 18.28
N TYR A 62 10.16 -5.67 17.08
CA TYR A 62 11.45 -5.82 16.43
C TYR A 62 11.78 -4.56 15.65
N HIS A 63 12.87 -3.88 16.02
CA HIS A 63 13.50 -2.86 15.18
C HIS A 63 14.58 -3.50 14.32
N PHE A 64 14.70 -3.06 13.09
CA PHE A 64 15.70 -3.59 12.18
C PHE A 64 16.13 -2.59 11.12
N PHE A 65 17.30 -2.86 10.55
CA PHE A 65 17.79 -2.18 9.36
C PHE A 65 18.61 -3.14 8.51
N ALA A 66 18.74 -2.83 7.23
CA ALA A 66 19.60 -3.58 6.30
C ALA A 66 20.00 -2.71 5.11
N PRO A 67 21.18 -2.94 4.51
CA PRO A 67 21.55 -2.37 3.23
C PRO A 67 20.61 -2.75 2.09
N LEU A 68 20.49 -1.87 1.09
CA LEU A 68 19.75 -2.08 -0.14
C LEU A 68 20.67 -2.01 -1.35
N HIS A 69 20.39 -2.85 -2.32
CA HIS A 69 21.13 -2.98 -3.58
C HIS A 69 20.18 -2.94 -4.78
N SER A 70 20.66 -2.44 -5.93
CA SER A 70 19.91 -2.47 -7.19
C SER A 70 19.96 -3.83 -7.90
N SER A 71 20.89 -4.69 -7.52
CA SER A 71 21.03 -6.06 -8.00
C SER A 71 21.58 -6.97 -6.90
N PRO A 72 21.47 -8.32 -7.02
CA PRO A 72 21.91 -9.26 -5.99
C PRO A 72 23.34 -9.10 -5.69
N SER A 73 24.21 -8.67 -5.46
CA SER A 73 25.66 -8.45 -5.29
C SER A 73 26.14 -7.08 -5.80
N GLY A 74 25.21 -6.19 -6.07
CA GLY A 74 25.53 -4.82 -6.50
C GLY A 74 26.03 -3.94 -5.35
N PRO A 75 26.43 -2.72 -5.64
CA PRO A 75 26.79 -1.76 -4.61
C PRO A 75 25.58 -1.40 -3.73
N VAL A 76 25.86 -1.00 -2.49
CA VAL A 76 24.85 -0.43 -1.61
C VAL A 76 24.37 0.90 -2.19
N ILE A 77 23.05 1.04 -2.38
CA ILE A 77 22.40 2.24 -2.90
C ILE A 77 21.51 2.93 -1.88
N GLY A 78 21.34 2.34 -0.72
CA GLY A 78 20.48 2.85 0.35
C GLY A 78 20.34 1.87 1.50
N GLU A 79 19.37 2.12 2.35
CA GLU A 79 19.07 1.29 3.53
C GLU A 79 17.56 1.18 3.71
N VAL A 80 17.11 0.06 4.27
CA VAL A 80 15.77 -0.07 4.83
C VAL A 80 15.83 -0.02 6.35
N PHE A 81 14.95 0.75 6.93
CA PHE A 81 14.65 0.77 8.37
C PHE A 81 13.24 0.26 8.58
N GLY A 82 13.04 -0.56 9.61
CA GLY A 82 11.72 -1.09 9.85
C GLY A 82 11.45 -1.39 11.31
N SER A 83 10.15 -1.49 11.61
CA SER A 83 9.64 -2.01 12.87
C SER A 83 8.54 -3.03 12.60
N LYS A 84 8.53 -4.11 13.39
CA LYS A 84 7.50 -5.15 13.38
C LYS A 84 6.89 -5.22 14.78
N THR A 85 5.66 -4.71 14.94
CA THR A 85 4.94 -4.73 16.22
C THR A 85 4.03 -5.95 16.27
N LEU A 86 4.17 -6.77 17.31
CA LEU A 86 3.28 -7.90 17.57
C LEU A 86 1.88 -7.37 17.92
N VAL A 87 0.88 -7.78 17.17
CA VAL A 87 -0.51 -7.34 17.38
C VAL A 87 -1.45 -8.50 17.72
N LYS A 88 -1.08 -9.72 17.34
CA LYS A 88 -1.85 -10.92 17.68
C LYS A 88 -0.93 -12.12 17.84
N LEU A 89 -1.04 -12.76 18.99
CA LEU A 89 -0.30 -13.98 19.31
C LEU A 89 -0.73 -15.15 18.44
N ALA A 90 0.16 -16.14 18.31
CA ALA A 90 -0.19 -17.47 17.85
C ALA A 90 -1.32 -18.05 18.70
N THR A 91 -2.21 -18.83 18.09
CA THR A 91 -3.34 -19.48 18.75
C THR A 91 -3.23 -21.00 18.65
N ASP A 92 -4.00 -21.73 19.44
CA ASP A 92 -4.04 -23.20 19.36
C ASP A 92 -4.40 -23.71 17.95
N ALA A 93 -5.22 -22.95 17.21
CA ALA A 93 -5.55 -23.27 15.82
C ALA A 93 -4.41 -22.96 14.83
N ASN A 94 -3.51 -22.02 15.18
CA ASN A 94 -2.33 -21.62 14.39
C ASN A 94 -1.13 -21.36 15.30
N PRO A 95 -0.54 -22.42 15.88
CA PRO A 95 0.52 -22.29 16.90
C PRO A 95 1.85 -21.74 16.32
N ASN A 96 2.01 -21.77 15.01
CA ASN A 96 3.24 -21.39 14.32
C ASN A 96 3.19 -20.00 13.66
N LEU A 97 2.08 -19.26 13.84
CA LEU A 97 1.87 -17.97 13.18
C LEU A 97 1.35 -16.93 14.16
N GLU A 98 2.08 -15.83 14.28
CA GLU A 98 1.65 -14.62 14.95
C GLU A 98 1.52 -13.49 13.93
N GLN A 99 0.72 -12.47 14.23
CA GLN A 99 0.50 -11.34 13.32
C GLN A 99 1.24 -10.10 13.82
N ARG A 100 2.00 -9.48 12.92
CA ARG A 100 2.73 -8.25 13.19
C ARG A 100 2.38 -7.17 12.17
N THR A 101 2.14 -5.96 12.67
CA THR A 101 2.15 -4.76 11.82
C THR A 101 3.59 -4.40 11.52
N THR A 102 3.91 -4.21 10.24
CA THR A 102 5.26 -3.88 9.81
C THR A 102 5.27 -2.54 9.09
N LEU A 103 6.04 -1.59 9.62
CA LEU A 103 6.38 -0.33 8.98
C LEU A 103 7.78 -0.45 8.38
N LEU A 104 7.94 -0.01 7.13
CA LEU A 104 9.19 0.00 6.38
C LEU A 104 9.46 1.38 5.82
N SER A 105 10.66 1.88 5.99
CA SER A 105 11.17 3.10 5.36
C SER A 105 12.41 2.75 4.53
N PHE A 106 12.27 2.79 3.21
CA PHE A 106 13.36 2.59 2.27
C PHE A 106 13.96 3.96 1.96
N THR A 107 15.23 4.14 2.30
CA THR A 107 15.96 5.40 2.11
C THR A 107 17.05 5.19 1.07
N PHE A 108 17.27 6.18 0.22
CA PHE A 108 18.29 6.13 -0.81
C PHE A 108 19.43 7.11 -0.48
N SER A 109 20.50 7.07 -1.22
CA SER A 109 21.86 7.54 -0.91
C SER A 109 21.97 8.84 -0.09
N ASP A 110 21.11 9.80 -0.31
CA ASP A 110 21.10 11.09 0.39
C ASP A 110 20.02 11.21 1.48
N ARG A 111 19.20 10.15 1.67
CA ARG A 111 18.03 10.13 2.54
C ARG A 111 16.93 11.17 2.23
N GLN A 112 17.07 11.91 1.14
CA GLN A 112 16.04 12.82 0.65
C GLN A 112 14.94 12.00 -0.06
N ASP A 113 15.35 10.95 -0.75
CA ASP A 113 14.46 10.05 -1.47
C ASP A 113 14.07 8.88 -0.58
N GLN A 114 12.78 8.77 -0.25
CA GLN A 114 12.27 7.68 0.61
C GLN A 114 10.97 7.12 0.05
N ILE A 115 10.74 5.82 0.30
CA ILE A 115 9.44 5.16 0.12
C ILE A 115 9.04 4.55 1.46
N ILE A 116 7.78 4.78 1.87
CA ILE A 116 7.23 4.26 3.13
C ILE A 116 6.14 3.25 2.81
N ALA A 117 6.22 2.06 3.43
CA ALA A 117 5.24 1.00 3.28
C ALA A 117 4.78 0.44 4.63
N LEU A 118 3.51 0.05 4.71
CA LEU A 118 2.89 -0.51 5.92
C LEU A 118 1.98 -1.67 5.55
N GLY A 119 1.92 -2.67 6.42
CA GLY A 119 0.95 -3.76 6.33
C GLY A 119 1.07 -4.74 7.47
N VAL A 120 0.12 -5.66 7.54
CA VAL A 120 0.13 -6.78 8.48
C VAL A 120 0.56 -8.04 7.75
N ALA A 121 1.34 -8.90 8.41
CA ALA A 121 1.70 -10.21 7.89
C ALA A 121 1.83 -11.24 9.02
N ASP A 122 1.82 -12.51 8.63
CA ASP A 122 2.06 -13.63 9.53
C ASP A 122 3.57 -13.91 9.64
N TYR A 123 4.02 -14.13 10.86
CA TYR A 123 5.41 -14.35 11.22
C TYR A 123 5.55 -15.60 12.10
N SER A 124 6.71 -16.23 12.06
CA SER A 124 7.07 -17.26 13.03
C SER A 124 7.26 -16.62 14.41
N PRO A 125 6.64 -17.18 15.48
CA PRO A 125 6.82 -16.69 16.84
C PRO A 125 8.27 -16.74 17.34
N THR A 126 9.05 -17.69 16.83
CA THR A 126 10.42 -17.92 17.29
C THR A 126 11.48 -17.07 16.57
N ALA A 127 11.21 -16.71 15.31
CA ALA A 127 12.20 -16.03 14.47
C ALA A 127 11.89 -14.54 14.24
N GLY A 128 10.66 -14.09 14.50
CA GLY A 128 10.22 -12.76 14.14
C GLY A 128 10.30 -12.47 12.63
N GLU A 129 10.43 -13.52 11.82
CA GLU A 129 10.55 -13.50 10.37
C GLU A 129 9.44 -14.35 9.73
N PHE A 130 9.02 -14.02 8.52
CA PHE A 130 8.09 -14.86 7.79
C PHE A 130 8.84 -15.96 7.00
N ASN A 131 8.13 -17.01 6.63
CA ASN A 131 8.70 -18.15 5.91
C ASN A 131 9.31 -17.70 4.57
N SER A 132 10.44 -18.28 4.21
CA SER A 132 11.08 -18.02 2.93
C SER A 132 10.18 -18.38 1.74
N SER A 133 10.42 -17.72 0.62
CA SER A 133 9.71 -17.94 -0.67
C SER A 133 8.20 -17.66 -0.65
N GLN A 134 7.67 -17.07 0.43
CA GLN A 134 6.28 -16.63 0.50
C GLN A 134 6.22 -15.10 0.42
N PRO A 135 5.70 -14.52 -0.67
CA PRO A 135 5.59 -13.08 -0.81
C PRO A 135 4.57 -12.50 0.16
N ARG A 136 4.86 -11.32 0.70
CA ARG A 136 3.97 -10.53 1.57
C ARG A 136 3.76 -9.15 0.98
N ALA A 137 2.49 -8.81 0.75
CA ALA A 137 2.11 -7.50 0.23
C ALA A 137 1.94 -6.47 1.35
N ARG A 138 2.32 -5.21 1.05
CA ARG A 138 2.10 -4.04 1.90
C ARG A 138 1.68 -2.85 1.05
N ALA A 139 0.88 -1.96 1.61
CA ALA A 139 0.53 -0.71 0.93
C ALA A 139 1.72 0.25 0.98
N ILE A 140 1.99 0.94 -0.13
CA ILE A 140 2.89 2.09 -0.17
C ILE A 140 2.08 3.29 0.28
N LEU A 141 2.47 3.89 1.41
CA LEU A 141 1.78 5.02 2.03
C LEU A 141 2.19 6.37 1.41
N GLY A 142 3.39 6.44 0.87
CA GLY A 142 3.94 7.67 0.30
C GLY A 142 5.45 7.59 0.15
N GLY A 143 6.04 8.74 -0.16
CA GLY A 143 7.47 8.90 -0.26
C GLY A 143 7.88 10.36 -0.24
N THR A 144 9.19 10.61 -0.23
CA THR A 144 9.81 11.94 -0.29
C THR A 144 10.72 12.05 -1.51
N GLY A 145 11.19 13.25 -1.81
CA GLY A 145 12.05 13.52 -2.94
C GLY A 145 11.44 13.08 -4.27
N ARG A 146 12.16 12.29 -5.05
CA ARG A 146 11.65 11.74 -6.33
C ARG A 146 10.46 10.80 -6.19
N TYR A 147 10.17 10.32 -4.97
CA TYR A 147 9.02 9.47 -4.66
C TYR A 147 7.85 10.22 -4.03
N MET A 148 7.86 11.54 -4.05
CA MET A 148 6.73 12.34 -3.55
C MET A 148 5.44 11.94 -4.25
N GLY A 149 4.39 11.64 -3.46
CA GLY A 149 3.11 11.16 -3.98
C GLY A 149 3.07 9.68 -4.36
N ALA A 150 4.15 8.92 -4.11
CA ALA A 150 4.19 7.48 -4.37
C ALA A 150 3.04 6.74 -3.70
N ARG A 151 2.41 5.84 -4.44
CA ARG A 151 1.35 4.92 -3.99
C ARG A 151 1.45 3.63 -4.77
N GLY A 152 0.84 2.58 -4.24
CA GLY A 152 0.85 1.28 -4.87
C GLY A 152 1.10 0.17 -3.86
N GLN A 153 1.84 -0.85 -4.26
CA GLN A 153 2.09 -2.03 -3.47
C GLN A 153 3.58 -2.35 -3.40
N LEU A 154 4.05 -2.72 -2.22
CA LEU A 154 5.31 -3.40 -2.00
C LEU A 154 5.04 -4.89 -1.83
N THR A 155 5.76 -5.73 -2.55
CA THR A 155 5.81 -7.18 -2.33
C THR A 155 7.19 -7.55 -1.81
N SER A 156 7.26 -8.08 -0.58
CA SER A 156 8.49 -8.54 0.07
C SER A 156 8.55 -10.06 0.04
N THR A 157 9.63 -10.63 -0.49
CA THR A 157 9.90 -12.07 -0.48
C THR A 157 11.18 -12.33 0.29
N ARG A 158 11.11 -13.13 1.35
CA ARG A 158 12.31 -13.58 2.09
C ARG A 158 12.97 -14.70 1.33
N ASN A 159 14.25 -14.56 1.05
CA ASN A 159 15.06 -15.57 0.38
C ASN A 159 15.58 -16.64 1.37
N ALA A 160 16.09 -17.76 0.86
CA ALA A 160 16.56 -18.87 1.69
C ALA A 160 17.78 -18.49 2.57
N ASP A 161 18.59 -17.54 2.13
CA ASP A 161 19.75 -17.01 2.84
C ASP A 161 19.40 -15.93 3.90
N GLY A 162 18.11 -15.62 4.06
CA GLY A 162 17.62 -14.60 4.98
C GLY A 162 17.58 -13.19 4.41
N SER A 163 18.10 -12.96 3.21
CA SER A 163 17.96 -11.71 2.47
C SER A 163 16.53 -11.53 1.94
N TYR A 164 16.22 -10.37 1.34
CA TYR A 164 14.91 -10.08 0.80
C TYR A 164 14.96 -9.54 -0.62
N THR A 165 14.00 -9.97 -1.43
CA THR A 165 13.64 -9.31 -2.69
C THR A 165 12.43 -8.42 -2.43
N GLN A 166 12.57 -7.12 -2.72
CA GLN A 166 11.57 -6.08 -2.52
C GLN A 166 11.09 -5.58 -3.89
N VAL A 167 9.84 -5.85 -4.24
CA VAL A 167 9.25 -5.42 -5.52
C VAL A 167 8.20 -4.37 -5.27
N PHE A 168 8.43 -3.15 -5.74
CA PHE A 168 7.50 -2.03 -5.68
C PHE A 168 6.72 -1.95 -6.99
N THR A 169 5.41 -1.94 -6.92
CA THR A 169 4.50 -1.59 -8.03
C THR A 169 3.93 -0.22 -7.73
N LEU A 170 4.47 0.81 -8.37
CA LEU A 170 4.12 2.22 -8.17
C LEU A 170 3.06 2.63 -9.19
N LEU A 171 2.00 3.30 -8.74
CA LEU A 171 1.01 3.93 -9.60
C LEU A 171 1.55 5.27 -10.11
N ARG A 172 1.38 5.54 -11.41
CA ARG A 172 1.77 6.77 -12.10
C ARG A 172 0.54 7.54 -12.57
#